data_0acd7b5ff47945fb7975bfd03e560612
#
_entry.id   0acd7b5ff47945fb7975bfd03e560612
#
_cell.length_a   1.000
_cell.length_b   1.000
_cell.length_c   1.000
_cell.angle_alpha   90.00
_cell.angle_beta   90.00
_cell.angle_gamma   90.00
#
_symmetry.space_group_name_H-M   'P 1'
#
loop_
_entity.id
_entity.type
_entity.pdbx_description
1 polymer ?
#
loop_
_entity_poly.entity_id
_entity_poly.type
_entity_poly.pdbx_seq_one_letter_code
_entity_poly.pdbx_strand_id
1 'polypeptide(L)'
;MRTRHLLPLAVILLGLSGCTATDKYHWGNYEKSLYGYYKNPSELETLTESLANVIAEGENDGKVPPGIYAEYAYILYISGKKQESIAYFEKEKKSWPESRVLMEKMVTMAKGGDKKESSQNSEPAAGGGIAQ
;
A
#
# COMPACT_ATOMS: atom_id res chain seq x y z
N MET A 1 -50.57 1.49 -38.95
CA MET A 1 -50.61 1.58 -37.48
C MET A 1 -49.52 0.70 -36.80
N ARG A 2 -48.23 0.80 -37.18
CA ARG A 2 -47.17 -0.06 -36.60
C ARG A 2 -45.93 0.70 -36.09
N THR A 3 -45.97 2.01 -36.00
CA THR A 3 -44.81 2.85 -35.61
C THR A 3 -44.83 3.37 -34.16
N ARG A 4 -45.90 3.10 -33.39
CA ARG A 4 -46.04 3.68 -32.02
C ARG A 4 -45.26 2.95 -30.93
N HIS A 5 -44.74 1.74 -31.18
CA HIS A 5 -44.04 0.94 -30.17
C HIS A 5 -42.53 0.96 -30.33
N LEU A 6 -41.95 1.54 -31.38
CA LEU A 6 -40.52 1.62 -31.59
C LEU A 6 -39.84 2.77 -30.83
N LEU A 7 -40.62 3.85 -30.54
CA LEU A 7 -40.07 5.00 -29.80
C LEU A 7 -39.67 4.67 -28.34
N PRO A 8 -40.47 3.92 -27.54
CA PRO A 8 -40.05 3.62 -26.16
C PRO A 8 -38.87 2.65 -26.09
N LEU A 9 -38.71 1.77 -27.10
CA LEU A 9 -37.56 0.85 -27.14
C LEU A 9 -36.23 1.58 -27.43
N ALA A 10 -36.24 2.61 -28.26
CA ALA A 10 -35.06 3.44 -28.57
C ALA A 10 -34.60 4.27 -27.36
N VAL A 11 -35.53 4.74 -26.53
CA VAL A 11 -35.19 5.51 -25.31
C VAL A 11 -34.53 4.63 -24.24
N ILE A 12 -34.92 3.36 -24.14
CA ILE A 12 -34.33 2.41 -23.18
C ILE A 12 -32.88 2.05 -23.57
N LEU A 13 -32.56 1.98 -24.87
CA LEU A 13 -31.20 1.69 -25.35
C LEU A 13 -30.21 2.83 -25.14
N LEU A 14 -30.64 4.08 -25.06
CA LEU A 14 -29.75 5.22 -24.76
C LEU A 14 -29.38 5.33 -23.29
N GLY A 15 -30.07 4.66 -22.37
CA GLY A 15 -29.81 4.69 -20.93
C GLY A 15 -28.68 3.77 -20.48
N LEU A 16 -28.12 2.92 -21.34
CA LEU A 16 -27.04 2.00 -21.02
C LEU A 16 -25.64 2.51 -21.42
N SER A 17 -25.50 3.81 -21.71
CA SER A 17 -24.17 4.43 -21.91
C SER A 17 -23.41 4.42 -20.59
N GLY A 18 -22.84 3.26 -20.30
CA GLY A 18 -22.24 2.90 -19.03
C GLY A 18 -21.19 3.88 -18.54
N CYS A 19 -21.09 3.99 -17.25
CA CYS A 19 -19.99 4.59 -16.54
C CYS A 19 -18.68 4.03 -17.09
N THR A 20 -17.93 4.80 -17.88
CA THR A 20 -16.52 4.53 -18.12
C THR A 20 -15.83 4.76 -16.79
N ALA A 21 -15.53 3.68 -16.06
CA ALA A 21 -14.68 3.74 -14.90
C ALA A 21 -13.30 4.22 -15.37
N THR A 22 -13.00 5.51 -15.22
CA THR A 22 -11.65 6.02 -15.36
C THR A 22 -10.89 5.59 -14.13
N ASP A 23 -9.86 4.77 -14.32
CA ASP A 23 -9.00 4.34 -13.22
C ASP A 23 -8.41 5.57 -12.52
N LYS A 24 -8.77 5.72 -11.24
CA LYS A 24 -8.32 6.85 -10.42
C LYS A 24 -6.83 6.79 -10.16
N TYR A 25 -6.26 5.60 -10.14
CA TYR A 25 -4.86 5.33 -9.84
C TYR A 25 -4.26 4.33 -10.82
N HIS A 26 -2.93 4.38 -11.00
CA HIS A 26 -2.19 3.37 -11.73
C HIS A 26 -1.81 2.21 -10.81
N TRP A 27 -2.40 1.05 -11.04
CA TRP A 27 -2.11 -0.18 -10.29
C TRP A 27 -1.13 -1.09 -11.01
N GLY A 28 -0.97 -0.94 -12.33
CA GLY A 28 -0.09 -1.77 -13.16
C GLY A 28 -0.27 -3.28 -12.91
N ASN A 29 0.81 -3.96 -12.64
CA ASN A 29 0.83 -5.40 -12.32
C ASN A 29 0.86 -5.69 -10.80
N TYR A 30 0.64 -4.69 -9.96
CA TYR A 30 0.78 -4.79 -8.50
C TYR A 30 0.04 -5.99 -7.90
N GLU A 31 -1.27 -6.13 -8.16
CA GLU A 31 -2.08 -7.20 -7.59
C GLU A 31 -1.53 -8.59 -7.92
N LYS A 32 -1.12 -8.79 -9.17
CA LYS A 32 -0.54 -10.06 -9.63
C LYS A 32 0.78 -10.34 -8.94
N SER A 33 1.65 -9.34 -8.82
CA SER A 33 2.97 -9.47 -8.20
C SER A 33 2.84 -9.70 -6.69
N LEU A 34 1.92 -9.00 -6.02
CA LEU A 34 1.62 -9.21 -4.60
C LEU A 34 1.10 -10.64 -4.35
N TYR A 35 0.18 -11.13 -5.19
CA TYR A 35 -0.31 -12.49 -5.06
C TYR A 35 0.78 -13.52 -5.31
N GLY A 36 1.67 -13.29 -6.29
CA GLY A 36 2.84 -14.14 -6.55
C GLY A 36 3.74 -14.24 -5.33
N TYR A 37 4.11 -13.09 -4.75
CA TYR A 37 4.92 -13.02 -3.53
C TYR A 37 4.23 -13.72 -2.34
N TYR A 38 2.92 -13.54 -2.16
CA TYR A 38 2.16 -14.23 -1.11
C TYR A 38 2.24 -15.76 -1.23
N LYS A 39 2.21 -16.28 -2.45
CA LYS A 39 2.34 -17.71 -2.72
C LYS A 39 3.78 -18.21 -2.62
N ASN A 40 4.72 -17.39 -3.03
CA ASN A 40 6.13 -17.73 -3.10
C ASN A 40 6.98 -16.53 -2.66
N PRO A 41 7.47 -16.51 -1.41
CA PRO A 41 8.28 -15.41 -0.90
C PRO A 41 9.58 -15.13 -1.69
N SER A 42 10.02 -16.05 -2.55
CA SER A 42 11.18 -15.79 -3.42
C SER A 42 10.89 -14.78 -4.54
N GLU A 43 9.61 -14.44 -4.77
CA GLU A 43 9.19 -13.44 -5.75
C GLU A 43 9.19 -12.00 -5.22
N LEU A 44 9.90 -11.74 -4.11
CA LEU A 44 10.02 -10.38 -3.54
C LEU A 44 10.60 -9.38 -4.54
N GLU A 45 11.57 -9.80 -5.35
CA GLU A 45 12.16 -8.94 -6.38
C GLU A 45 11.12 -8.51 -7.42
N THR A 46 10.32 -9.45 -7.93
CA THR A 46 9.23 -9.17 -8.87
C THR A 46 8.19 -8.20 -8.29
N LEU A 47 7.84 -8.35 -7.02
CA LEU A 47 6.96 -7.39 -6.34
C LEU A 47 7.63 -6.01 -6.24
N THR A 48 8.91 -5.96 -5.88
CA THR A 48 9.66 -4.72 -5.75
C THR A 48 9.72 -3.95 -7.06
N GLU A 49 10.00 -4.63 -8.17
CA GLU A 49 10.00 -4.04 -9.51
C GLU A 49 8.60 -3.54 -9.91
N SER A 50 7.56 -4.32 -9.60
CA SER A 50 6.17 -3.91 -9.88
C SER A 50 5.79 -2.64 -9.13
N LEU A 51 6.14 -2.53 -7.85
CA LEU A 51 5.92 -1.32 -7.04
C LEU A 51 6.69 -0.11 -7.60
N ALA A 52 7.95 -0.31 -7.99
CA ALA A 52 8.75 0.75 -8.61
C ALA A 52 8.13 1.27 -9.91
N ASN A 53 7.60 0.38 -10.75
CA ASN A 53 6.92 0.75 -12.00
C ASN A 53 5.62 1.51 -11.73
N VAL A 54 4.79 1.05 -10.78
CA VAL A 54 3.56 1.76 -10.35
C VAL A 54 3.88 3.18 -9.87
N ILE A 55 4.96 3.34 -9.10
CA ILE A 55 5.43 4.65 -8.64
C ILE A 55 5.85 5.52 -9.83
N ALA A 56 6.69 4.98 -10.70
CA ALA A 56 7.22 5.73 -11.83
C ALA A 56 6.12 6.21 -12.80
N GLU A 57 5.14 5.36 -13.09
CA GLU A 57 3.99 5.71 -13.91
C GLU A 57 3.07 6.71 -13.22
N GLY A 58 2.74 6.45 -11.94
CA GLY A 58 1.81 7.29 -11.18
C GLY A 58 2.37 8.66 -10.79
N GLU A 59 3.68 8.83 -10.64
CA GLU A 59 4.29 10.14 -10.35
C GLU A 59 4.16 11.12 -11.51
N ASN A 60 4.09 10.64 -12.75
CA ASN A 60 3.98 11.49 -13.93
C ASN A 60 2.66 12.28 -13.99
N ASP A 61 1.59 11.74 -13.43
CA ASP A 61 0.25 12.34 -13.50
C ASP A 61 -0.47 12.42 -12.14
N GLY A 62 0.25 12.21 -11.06
CA GLY A 62 -0.28 12.32 -9.70
C GLY A 62 -1.22 11.18 -9.31
N LYS A 63 -1.11 10.01 -9.93
CA LYS A 63 -2.00 8.86 -9.71
C LYS A 63 -1.36 7.67 -9.01
N VAL A 64 -0.33 7.90 -8.19
CA VAL A 64 0.21 6.84 -7.32
C VAL A 64 -0.85 6.44 -6.30
N PRO A 65 -1.20 5.14 -6.19
CA PRO A 65 -2.20 4.69 -5.23
C PRO A 65 -1.76 4.87 -3.77
N PRO A 66 -2.71 5.03 -2.83
CA PRO A 66 -2.41 5.08 -1.41
C PRO A 66 -1.75 3.77 -0.94
N GLY A 67 -0.71 3.91 -0.10
CA GLY A 67 0.02 2.77 0.46
C GLY A 67 1.18 2.25 -0.39
N ILE A 68 1.23 2.55 -1.68
CA ILE A 68 2.29 2.03 -2.59
C ILE A 68 3.67 2.54 -2.19
N TYR A 69 3.82 3.82 -1.85
CA TYR A 69 5.08 4.34 -1.33
C TYR A 69 5.49 3.66 -0.02
N ALA A 70 4.52 3.41 0.88
CA ALA A 70 4.79 2.78 2.16
C ALA A 70 5.25 1.33 2.01
N GLU A 71 4.62 0.57 1.11
CA GLU A 71 4.98 -0.82 0.86
C GLU A 71 6.36 -0.93 0.21
N TYR A 72 6.64 -0.11 -0.79
CA TYR A 72 7.96 -0.03 -1.41
C TYR A 72 9.04 0.36 -0.39
N ALA A 73 8.76 1.36 0.45
CA ALA A 73 9.64 1.78 1.54
C ALA A 73 9.92 0.65 2.54
N TYR A 74 8.90 -0.14 2.88
CA TYR A 74 9.07 -1.27 3.79
C TYR A 74 9.99 -2.34 3.20
N ILE A 75 9.83 -2.68 1.93
CA ILE A 75 10.73 -3.63 1.25
C ILE A 75 12.17 -3.10 1.24
N LEU A 76 12.37 -1.81 0.94
CA LEU A 76 13.68 -1.18 1.01
C LEU A 76 14.28 -1.27 2.41
N TYR A 77 13.46 -1.04 3.46
CA TYR A 77 13.90 -1.13 4.84
C TYR A 77 14.40 -2.53 5.21
N ILE A 78 13.62 -3.58 4.92
CA ILE A 78 14.01 -4.96 5.23
C ILE A 78 15.19 -5.44 4.37
N SER A 79 15.40 -4.83 3.21
CA SER A 79 16.57 -5.05 2.35
C SER A 79 17.82 -4.26 2.78
N GLY A 80 17.75 -3.53 3.91
CA GLY A 80 18.87 -2.75 4.45
C GLY A 80 19.07 -1.36 3.83
N LYS A 81 18.24 -0.96 2.86
CA LYS A 81 18.30 0.34 2.19
C LYS A 81 17.58 1.44 3.00
N LYS A 82 18.00 1.64 4.24
CA LYS A 82 17.31 2.48 5.23
C LYS A 82 17.11 3.92 4.79
N GLN A 83 18.08 4.56 4.16
CA GLN A 83 17.98 5.96 3.74
C GLN A 83 16.94 6.14 2.64
N GLU A 84 16.92 5.20 1.67
CA GLU A 84 15.90 5.20 0.62
C GLU A 84 14.51 4.95 1.19
N SER A 85 14.38 4.00 2.13
CA SER A 85 13.10 3.69 2.77
C SER A 85 12.51 4.91 3.48
N ILE A 86 13.32 5.69 4.19
CA ILE A 86 12.89 6.92 4.85
C ILE A 86 12.31 7.92 3.83
N ALA A 87 12.96 8.09 2.68
CA ALA A 87 12.48 8.99 1.65
C ALA A 87 11.09 8.59 1.12
N TYR A 88 10.83 7.30 0.93
CA TYR A 88 9.53 6.82 0.47
C TYR A 88 8.45 6.84 1.56
N PHE A 89 8.78 6.58 2.83
CA PHE A 89 7.84 6.81 3.93
C PHE A 89 7.44 8.29 4.04
N GLU A 90 8.36 9.22 3.82
CA GLU A 90 8.04 10.65 3.79
C GLU A 90 7.17 11.03 2.57
N LYS A 91 7.37 10.39 1.40
CA LYS A 91 6.50 10.56 0.23
C LYS A 91 5.07 10.10 0.54
N GLU A 92 4.89 8.92 1.15
CA GLU A 92 3.58 8.44 1.57
C GLU A 92 2.90 9.42 2.53
N LYS A 93 3.61 9.84 3.58
CA LYS A 93 3.10 10.81 4.55
C LYS A 93 2.64 12.12 3.91
N LYS A 94 3.36 12.59 2.90
CA LYS A 94 3.03 13.82 2.18
C LYS A 94 1.82 13.65 1.27
N SER A 95 1.73 12.54 0.55
CA SER A 95 0.67 12.27 -0.42
C SER A 95 -0.63 11.85 0.25
N TRP A 96 -0.53 11.18 1.40
CA TRP A 96 -1.63 10.58 2.14
C TRP A 96 -1.58 10.99 3.61
N PRO A 97 -2.14 12.17 3.97
CA PRO A 97 -2.09 12.70 5.34
C PRO A 97 -2.66 11.77 6.42
N GLU A 98 -3.60 10.90 6.06
CA GLU A 98 -4.17 9.87 6.92
C GLU A 98 -3.16 8.81 7.36
N SER A 99 -2.13 8.56 6.56
CA SER A 99 -1.05 7.61 6.89
C SER A 99 0.02 8.20 7.82
N ARG A 100 -0.04 9.51 8.12
CA ARG A 100 1.02 10.25 8.81
C ARG A 100 1.53 9.57 10.08
N VAL A 101 0.63 9.18 10.97
CA VAL A 101 1.02 8.60 12.27
C VAL A 101 1.82 7.31 12.10
N LEU A 102 1.39 6.46 11.15
CA LEU A 102 2.11 5.23 10.84
C LEU A 102 3.47 5.54 10.20
N MET A 103 3.52 6.45 9.23
CA MET A 103 4.75 6.78 8.53
C MET A 103 5.80 7.42 9.44
N GLU A 104 5.40 8.25 10.41
CA GLU A 104 6.31 8.80 11.43
C GLU A 104 6.94 7.71 12.28
N LYS A 105 6.18 6.68 12.66
CA LYS A 105 6.71 5.51 13.37
C LYS A 105 7.69 4.73 12.49
N MET A 106 7.34 4.49 11.22
CA MET A 106 8.20 3.77 10.29
C MET A 106 9.52 4.50 10.03
N VAL A 107 9.49 5.83 9.89
CA VAL A 107 10.69 6.67 9.77
C VAL A 107 11.55 6.58 11.03
N THR A 108 10.94 6.62 12.21
CA THR A 108 11.65 6.49 13.50
C THR A 108 12.33 5.13 13.62
N MET A 109 11.62 4.06 13.26
CA MET A 109 12.14 2.70 13.21
C MET A 109 13.34 2.60 12.25
N ALA A 110 13.20 3.11 11.02
CA ALA A 110 14.26 3.09 10.03
C ALA A 110 15.51 3.88 10.46
N LYS A 111 15.34 4.94 11.25
CA LYS A 111 16.44 5.69 11.87
C LYS A 111 17.11 4.96 13.06
N GLY A 112 16.56 3.83 13.50
CA GLY A 112 17.09 3.05 14.61
C GLY A 112 16.52 3.43 15.98
N GLY A 113 15.33 4.06 16.02
CA GLY A 113 14.68 4.50 17.25
C GLY A 113 14.10 3.42 18.15
N ASP A 114 14.03 2.16 17.69
CA ASP A 114 13.31 1.09 18.39
C ASP A 114 14.15 0.31 19.43
N LYS A 115 15.35 0.76 19.78
CA LYS A 115 16.16 0.10 20.81
C LYS A 115 15.69 0.34 22.26
N LYS A 116 14.69 1.20 22.48
CA LYS A 116 14.23 1.54 23.84
C LYS A 116 12.95 0.84 24.32
N GLU A 117 12.14 0.29 23.43
CA GLU A 117 10.86 -0.29 23.85
C GLU A 117 10.89 -1.80 24.14
N SER A 118 11.89 -2.52 23.62
CA SER A 118 12.03 -3.98 23.84
C SER A 118 12.75 -4.36 25.14
N SER A 119 13.30 -3.41 25.89
CA SER A 119 14.02 -3.68 27.15
C SER A 119 13.22 -3.41 28.42
N GLN A 120 11.96 -2.97 28.32
CA GLN A 120 11.12 -2.70 29.51
C GLN A 120 10.04 -3.76 29.77
N ASN A 121 9.87 -4.77 28.91
CA ASN A 121 8.81 -5.79 29.10
C ASN A 121 9.35 -7.20 29.41
N SER A 122 10.57 -7.30 29.93
CA SER A 122 11.12 -8.56 30.45
C SER A 122 11.53 -8.45 31.91
N GLU A 123 10.56 -8.11 32.77
CA GLU A 123 10.68 -8.37 34.21
C GLU A 123 9.88 -9.65 34.51
N PRO A 124 10.55 -10.77 34.84
CA PRO A 124 9.85 -11.96 35.27
C PRO A 124 9.35 -11.69 36.68
N ALA A 125 8.06 -11.79 36.89
CA ALA A 125 7.45 -11.87 38.22
C ALA A 125 8.11 -13.03 38.96
N ALA A 126 9.11 -12.69 39.78
CA ALA A 126 9.73 -13.61 40.69
C ALA A 126 8.77 -13.95 41.85
N GLY A 127 8.45 -15.24 41.94
CA GLY A 127 8.41 -16.01 43.12
C GLY A 127 7.67 -15.47 44.38
N GLY A 128 6.42 -15.84 44.58
CA GLY A 128 5.87 -16.04 45.87
C GLY A 128 6.19 -17.43 46.39
N GLY A 129 7.29 -17.57 47.15
CA GLY A 129 7.52 -18.76 47.92
C GLY A 129 6.48 -18.84 49.07
N ILE A 130 5.85 -19.98 49.22
CA ILE A 130 5.20 -20.39 50.44
C ILE A 130 6.02 -21.49 51.08
N ALA A 131 6.66 -21.15 52.18
CA ALA A 131 7.21 -22.10 53.13
C ALA A 131 6.07 -22.62 54.01
N GLN A 132 6.16 -23.85 54.34
CA GLN A 132 5.58 -24.77 55.33
C GLN A 132 4.55 -25.73 54.82
#